data_53069bd38b27dcc197b5a89b01b74c4b
#
_entry.id   53069bd38b27dcc197b5a89b01b74c4b
#
_cell.length_a   1.000
_cell.length_b   1.000
_cell.length_c   1.000
_cell.angle_alpha   90.00
_cell.angle_beta   90.00
_cell.angle_gamma   90.00
#
_symmetry.space_group_name_H-M   'P 1'
#
loop_
_entity.id
_entity.type
_entity.pdbx_description
1 polymer ?
#
loop_
_entity_poly.entity_id
_entity_poly.type
_entity_poly.pdbx_seq_one_letter_code
_entity_poly.pdbx_strand_id
1 'polypeptide(L)'
;MIASHRSALAATLATGTLLGLLAGSCALPGRAAAADLPPPPPPPVEAAPVVIGSGWYLRGDFTQSWYDHPRDDAIPDPSDPGMPPLVGLRLSSESGYGGGIGYQINPWLRVDATIDQRGASSFRGYSSRSVFETGYNLEAGKVNVLTGLVNVYADIGTWYGFTPYVGAGVGFADKRMSRNYTQTTCLIDGCDGLEGTGPRNAAFRANHSVTTFAWALTAGLSYDIGAGFSLDAAYRYINLGKVRSGFDEYGGVTRLKDLAANEFRVGLRYRFADGLLPAVARGYGN
;
A
#
# COMPACT_ATOMS: atom_id res chain seq x y z
N MET A 1 10.97 -17.60 47.49
CA MET A 1 10.65 -16.54 48.46
C MET A 1 10.40 -15.26 47.71
N ILE A 2 9.25 -14.60 48.03
CA ILE A 2 8.82 -13.24 47.72
C ILE A 2 8.22 -13.12 46.31
N ALA A 3 6.96 -13.20 46.17
CA ALA A 3 5.74 -12.51 46.58
C ALA A 3 5.23 -11.59 45.49
N SER A 4 4.08 -11.95 45.01
CA SER A 4 3.12 -11.31 44.11
C SER A 4 2.62 -9.94 44.60
N HIS A 5 2.32 -9.06 43.65
CA HIS A 5 1.26 -8.07 43.86
C HIS A 5 0.39 -7.96 42.62
N ARG A 6 -0.84 -8.44 42.77
CA ARG A 6 -1.99 -8.14 41.91
C ARG A 6 -2.69 -6.90 42.48
N SER A 7 -3.01 -5.94 41.65
CA SER A 7 -3.95 -4.87 41.99
C SER A 7 -5.12 -4.90 40.99
N ALA A 8 -6.28 -5.27 41.53
CA ALA A 8 -7.58 -5.18 40.88
C ALA A 8 -8.18 -3.79 41.15
N LEU A 9 -8.68 -3.12 40.16
CA LEU A 9 -9.56 -1.95 40.31
C LEU A 9 -10.98 -2.35 39.92
N ALA A 10 -11.86 -2.23 40.91
CA ALA A 10 -13.31 -2.46 40.81
C ALA A 10 -13.99 -1.23 40.22
N ALA A 11 -14.92 -1.46 39.31
CA ALA A 11 -15.85 -0.47 38.79
C ALA A 11 -17.12 -0.46 39.68
N THR A 12 -17.49 0.71 40.16
CA THR A 12 -18.73 0.92 40.98
C THR A 12 -19.82 1.45 40.06
N LEU A 13 -20.91 0.70 39.95
CA LEU A 13 -22.20 1.10 39.40
C LEU A 13 -22.98 1.90 40.44
N ALA A 14 -23.47 3.08 40.07
CA ALA A 14 -24.46 3.84 40.86
C ALA A 14 -25.79 3.85 40.13
N THR A 15 -26.75 3.11 40.68
CA THR A 15 -28.19 3.16 40.40
C THR A 15 -28.82 4.24 41.25
N GLY A 16 -29.51 5.18 40.63
CA GLY A 16 -30.32 6.19 41.31
C GLY A 16 -31.80 6.11 40.89
N THR A 17 -32.60 5.56 41.78
CA THR A 17 -34.06 5.57 41.76
C THR A 17 -34.58 6.93 42.18
N LEU A 18 -35.56 7.47 41.47
CA LEU A 18 -36.37 8.64 41.93
C LEU A 18 -37.85 8.30 41.98
N LEU A 19 -38.36 8.37 43.19
CA LEU A 19 -39.77 8.24 43.56
C LEU A 19 -40.50 9.58 43.35
N GLY A 20 -41.77 9.49 43.01
CA GLY A 20 -42.65 10.58 42.70
C GLY A 20 -43.15 11.42 43.88
N LEU A 21 -43.88 12.45 43.57
CA LEU A 21 -44.94 13.06 44.43
C LEU A 21 -45.95 13.75 43.53
N LEU A 22 -47.22 13.31 43.70
CA LEU A 22 -48.44 13.97 43.28
C LEU A 22 -48.72 15.12 44.23
N ALA A 23 -49.21 16.27 43.76
CA ALA A 23 -50.22 17.09 44.40
C ALA A 23 -50.66 18.29 43.52
N GLY A 24 -51.91 18.43 43.32
CA GLY A 24 -52.63 19.67 43.59
C GLY A 24 -53.16 20.41 42.37
N SER A 25 -54.42 20.13 42.05
CA SER A 25 -55.26 20.91 41.15
C SER A 25 -55.61 22.29 41.72
N CYS A 26 -55.41 23.35 40.92
CA CYS A 26 -56.15 24.63 41.05
C CYS A 26 -56.56 25.08 39.63
N ALA A 27 -57.87 25.00 39.41
CA ALA A 27 -58.50 25.53 38.21
C ALA A 27 -58.66 27.05 38.32
N LEU A 28 -58.10 27.79 37.37
CA LEU A 28 -58.40 29.19 37.08
C LEU A 28 -58.96 29.29 35.67
N PRO A 29 -59.96 30.15 35.41
CA PRO A 29 -60.65 30.23 34.13
C PRO A 29 -59.70 30.83 33.11
N GLY A 30 -59.44 30.07 32.02
CA GLY A 30 -58.57 30.45 30.94
C GLY A 30 -59.13 31.60 30.13
N ARG A 31 -58.31 32.61 29.91
CA ARG A 31 -58.45 33.51 28.78
C ARG A 31 -58.09 32.71 27.49
N ALA A 32 -59.04 32.73 26.53
CA ALA A 32 -58.74 32.22 25.20
C ALA A 32 -57.62 33.06 24.57
N ALA A 33 -56.38 32.59 24.62
CA ALA A 33 -55.33 33.08 23.79
C ALA A 33 -55.62 32.59 22.37
N ALA A 34 -55.73 33.52 21.41
CA ALA A 34 -55.72 33.17 20.00
C ALA A 34 -54.53 32.28 19.76
N ALA A 35 -54.76 31.10 19.19
CA ALA A 35 -53.69 30.20 18.82
C ALA A 35 -52.88 30.87 17.67
N ASP A 36 -51.73 31.42 18.03
CA ASP A 36 -50.71 31.73 17.04
C ASP A 36 -50.37 30.39 16.40
N LEU A 37 -50.75 30.25 15.13
CA LEU A 37 -50.29 29.13 14.31
C LEU A 37 -48.75 29.17 14.27
N PRO A 38 -48.07 28.07 14.58
CA PRO A 38 -46.63 28.03 14.46
C PRO A 38 -46.25 28.45 13.04
N PRO A 39 -45.19 29.25 12.85
CA PRO A 39 -44.74 29.65 11.54
C PRO A 39 -44.55 28.39 10.65
N PRO A 40 -44.90 28.47 9.37
CA PRO A 40 -44.74 27.31 8.47
C PRO A 40 -43.28 26.82 8.57
N PRO A 41 -43.05 25.48 8.54
CA PRO A 41 -41.72 24.95 8.58
C PRO A 41 -40.89 25.59 7.43
N PRO A 42 -39.61 25.92 7.69
CA PRO A 42 -38.77 26.47 6.63
C PRO A 42 -38.81 25.51 5.44
N PRO A 43 -38.82 26.05 4.18
CA PRO A 43 -38.82 25.21 3.01
C PRO A 43 -37.68 24.21 3.11
N PRO A 44 -37.89 22.95 2.66
CA PRO A 44 -36.82 21.95 2.66
C PRO A 44 -35.59 22.59 1.99
N VAL A 45 -34.44 22.56 2.67
CA VAL A 45 -33.18 22.96 2.06
C VAL A 45 -32.99 21.99 0.91
N GLU A 46 -33.24 22.44 -0.32
CA GLU A 46 -32.89 21.66 -1.49
C GLU A 46 -31.43 21.32 -1.34
N ALA A 47 -31.14 20.01 -1.15
CA ALA A 47 -29.79 19.52 -1.20
C ALA A 47 -29.21 19.99 -2.53
N ALA A 48 -28.14 20.81 -2.45
CA ALA A 48 -27.48 21.30 -3.66
C ALA A 48 -27.27 20.11 -4.62
N PRO A 49 -27.67 20.21 -5.89
CA PRO A 49 -27.54 19.10 -6.82
C PRO A 49 -26.09 18.64 -6.78
N VAL A 50 -25.90 17.34 -6.54
CA VAL A 50 -24.57 16.72 -6.66
C VAL A 50 -24.18 16.91 -8.12
N VAL A 51 -23.35 17.90 -8.39
CA VAL A 51 -22.84 18.16 -9.74
C VAL A 51 -21.91 17.00 -10.06
N ILE A 52 -22.46 15.97 -10.72
CA ILE A 52 -21.68 14.90 -11.33
C ILE A 52 -21.12 15.50 -12.65
N GLY A 53 -20.06 16.28 -12.51
CA GLY A 53 -19.43 16.94 -13.64
C GLY A 53 -17.92 17.03 -13.44
N SER A 54 -17.15 16.69 -14.48
CA SER A 54 -15.71 16.97 -14.67
C SER A 54 -14.76 16.55 -13.53
N GLY A 55 -14.99 15.40 -12.96
CA GLY A 55 -14.08 14.86 -11.95
C GLY A 55 -12.84 14.16 -12.51
N TRP A 56 -12.62 14.12 -13.82
CA TRP A 56 -11.47 13.45 -14.41
C TRP A 56 -10.17 14.18 -14.10
N TYR A 57 -9.12 13.42 -13.78
CA TYR A 57 -7.78 13.95 -13.57
C TYR A 57 -6.71 13.01 -14.13
N LEU A 58 -5.57 13.57 -14.47
CA LEU A 58 -4.33 12.87 -14.70
C LEU A 58 -3.39 13.10 -13.54
N ARG A 59 -2.54 12.12 -13.28
CA ARG A 59 -1.47 12.24 -12.29
C ARG A 59 -0.16 11.68 -12.82
N GLY A 60 0.94 12.27 -12.36
CA GLY A 60 2.28 11.75 -12.53
C GLY A 60 2.99 11.76 -11.19
N ASP A 61 3.71 10.69 -10.86
CA ASP A 61 4.33 10.50 -9.56
C ASP A 61 5.80 10.10 -9.71
N PHE A 62 6.63 10.67 -8.85
CA PHE A 62 7.94 10.16 -8.52
C PHE A 62 7.85 9.41 -7.19
N THR A 63 8.54 8.28 -7.09
CA THR A 63 8.47 7.40 -5.93
C THR A 63 9.88 7.02 -5.49
N GLN A 64 10.15 7.05 -4.19
CA GLN A 64 11.30 6.44 -3.56
C GLN A 64 10.85 5.27 -2.74
N SER A 65 11.36 4.06 -3.04
CA SER A 65 10.94 2.80 -2.42
C SER A 65 12.05 2.25 -1.55
N TRP A 66 11.69 1.78 -0.34
CA TRP A 66 12.52 1.01 0.58
C TRP A 66 11.84 -0.33 0.78
N TYR A 67 12.52 -1.40 0.40
CA TYR A 67 11.98 -2.75 0.54
C TYR A 67 12.16 -3.25 1.97
N ASP A 68 11.12 -3.88 2.51
CA ASP A 68 11.23 -4.67 3.73
C ASP A 68 12.12 -5.89 3.47
N HIS A 69 12.65 -6.49 4.54
CA HIS A 69 13.46 -7.68 4.42
C HIS A 69 12.58 -8.84 3.91
N PRO A 70 12.71 -9.26 2.65
CA PRO A 70 11.95 -10.38 2.15
C PRO A 70 12.37 -11.66 2.89
N ARG A 71 11.46 -12.60 2.99
CA ARG A 71 11.75 -13.91 3.53
C ARG A 71 12.12 -14.85 2.40
N ASP A 72 13.10 -15.72 2.66
CA ASP A 72 13.36 -16.84 1.77
C ASP A 72 12.16 -17.81 1.82
N ASP A 73 11.66 -18.19 0.65
CA ASP A 73 10.71 -19.27 0.49
C ASP A 73 11.50 -20.58 0.27
N ALA A 74 12.31 -20.95 1.26
CA ALA A 74 12.94 -22.26 1.26
C ALA A 74 11.88 -23.34 1.43
N ILE A 75 11.19 -23.65 0.33
CA ILE A 75 10.60 -24.98 0.19
C ILE A 75 11.81 -25.88 -0.08
N PRO A 76 12.07 -26.89 0.76
CA PRO A 76 13.07 -27.90 0.42
C PRO A 76 12.79 -28.37 -0.99
N ASP A 77 13.73 -28.20 -1.89
CA ASP A 77 13.65 -28.78 -3.20
C ASP A 77 13.54 -30.29 -2.97
N PRO A 78 12.52 -30.99 -3.50
CA PRO A 78 12.42 -32.44 -3.34
C PRO A 78 13.69 -33.16 -3.85
N SER A 79 14.44 -32.53 -4.78
CA SER A 79 15.71 -33.03 -5.32
C SER A 79 16.92 -32.64 -4.45
N ASP A 80 16.83 -31.60 -3.61
CA ASP A 80 17.86 -31.19 -2.66
C ASP A 80 17.26 -30.71 -1.32
N PRO A 81 16.76 -31.65 -0.50
CA PRO A 81 16.11 -31.31 0.78
C PRO A 81 17.04 -30.71 1.82
N GLY A 82 18.33 -30.66 1.55
CA GLY A 82 19.36 -30.13 2.44
C GLY A 82 19.84 -28.72 2.09
N MET A 83 19.21 -27.98 1.16
CA MET A 83 19.63 -26.61 0.85
C MET A 83 19.30 -25.67 2.00
N PRO A 84 20.31 -25.01 2.60
CA PRO A 84 20.06 -24.11 3.73
C PRO A 84 19.35 -22.84 3.24
N PRO A 85 18.49 -22.25 4.10
CA PRO A 85 17.79 -21.01 3.76
C PRO A 85 18.77 -19.85 3.54
N LEU A 86 18.37 -18.91 2.68
CA LEU A 86 19.10 -17.67 2.49
C LEU A 86 19.01 -16.78 3.72
N VAL A 87 20.14 -16.35 4.25
CA VAL A 87 20.25 -15.41 5.35
C VAL A 87 20.78 -14.06 4.87
N GLY A 88 20.45 -13.00 5.61
CA GLY A 88 20.92 -11.66 5.30
C GLY A 88 20.36 -11.10 4.00
N LEU A 89 19.20 -11.56 3.56
CA LEU A 89 18.50 -11.07 2.38
C LEU A 89 18.27 -9.55 2.47
N ARG A 90 18.74 -8.83 1.47
CA ARG A 90 18.56 -7.38 1.35
C ARG A 90 18.26 -7.01 -0.09
N LEU A 91 17.34 -6.06 -0.25
CA LEU A 91 17.11 -5.35 -1.50
C LEU A 91 17.57 -3.91 -1.36
N SER A 92 18.19 -3.36 -2.40
CA SER A 92 18.52 -1.94 -2.44
C SER A 92 17.25 -1.09 -2.57
N SER A 93 17.29 0.10 -1.96
CA SER A 93 16.27 1.13 -2.20
C SER A 93 16.36 1.62 -3.64
N GLU A 94 15.22 1.92 -4.25
CA GLU A 94 15.17 2.36 -5.65
C GLU A 94 14.15 3.47 -5.84
N SER A 95 14.47 4.34 -6.79
CA SER A 95 13.55 5.35 -7.29
C SER A 95 12.68 4.76 -8.40
N GLY A 96 11.50 5.33 -8.57
CA GLY A 96 10.56 4.96 -9.60
C GLY A 96 9.72 6.14 -10.05
N TYR A 97 8.95 5.90 -11.08
CA TYR A 97 7.99 6.87 -11.59
C TYR A 97 6.72 6.13 -12.01
N GLY A 98 5.64 6.87 -12.01
CA GLY A 98 4.35 6.34 -12.39
C GLY A 98 3.42 7.42 -12.89
N GLY A 99 2.29 6.99 -13.35
CA GLY A 99 1.23 7.88 -13.77
C GLY A 99 -0.11 7.17 -13.74
N GLY A 100 -1.17 7.94 -13.87
CA GLY A 100 -2.51 7.38 -13.83
C GLY A 100 -3.57 8.36 -14.25
N ILE A 101 -4.75 7.80 -14.43
CA ILE A 101 -5.97 8.52 -14.69
C ILE A 101 -6.96 8.23 -13.57
N GLY A 102 -7.67 9.24 -13.13
CA GLY A 102 -8.65 9.09 -12.06
C GLY A 102 -9.87 9.95 -12.24
N TYR A 103 -10.81 9.71 -11.36
CA TYR A 103 -12.09 10.40 -11.31
C TYR A 103 -12.45 10.78 -9.89
N GLN A 104 -12.75 12.05 -9.66
CA GLN A 104 -13.28 12.55 -8.40
C GLN A 104 -14.80 12.40 -8.40
N ILE A 105 -15.31 11.44 -7.63
CA ILE A 105 -16.74 11.10 -7.59
C ILE A 105 -17.50 12.21 -6.85
N ASN A 106 -16.93 12.71 -5.76
CA ASN A 106 -17.48 13.79 -4.95
C ASN A 106 -16.34 14.47 -4.16
N PRO A 107 -16.58 15.52 -3.36
CA PRO A 107 -15.52 16.24 -2.65
C PRO A 107 -14.67 15.41 -1.69
N TRP A 108 -15.13 14.23 -1.28
CA TRP A 108 -14.44 13.37 -0.32
C TRP A 108 -14.04 11.98 -0.87
N LEU A 109 -14.41 11.63 -2.11
CA LEU A 109 -14.14 10.32 -2.69
C LEU A 109 -13.54 10.41 -4.09
N ARG A 110 -12.39 9.77 -4.28
CA ARG A 110 -11.68 9.65 -5.57
C ARG A 110 -11.36 8.20 -5.88
N VAL A 111 -11.33 7.88 -7.16
CA VAL A 111 -10.80 6.60 -7.67
C VAL A 111 -9.79 6.87 -8.77
N ASP A 112 -8.74 6.08 -8.86
CA ASP A 112 -7.82 6.13 -9.99
C ASP A 112 -7.27 4.76 -10.37
N ALA A 113 -6.74 4.69 -11.59
CA ALA A 113 -5.92 3.59 -12.06
C ALA A 113 -4.51 4.12 -12.32
N THR A 114 -3.52 3.47 -11.73
CA THR A 114 -2.10 3.87 -11.82
C THR A 114 -1.24 2.74 -12.35
N ILE A 115 -0.20 3.11 -13.09
CA ILE A 115 0.90 2.23 -13.47
C ILE A 115 2.17 2.85 -12.93
N ASP A 116 2.93 2.07 -12.13
CA ASP A 116 4.18 2.52 -11.51
C ASP A 116 5.30 1.57 -11.91
N GLN A 117 6.42 2.11 -12.42
CA GLN A 117 7.65 1.41 -12.73
C GLN A 117 8.71 1.77 -11.70
N ARG A 118 9.29 0.77 -11.04
CA ARG A 118 10.41 0.92 -10.12
C ARG A 118 11.72 0.56 -10.80
N GLY A 119 12.81 1.19 -10.38
CA GLY A 119 14.17 0.85 -10.79
C GLY A 119 14.54 -0.59 -10.44
N ALA A 120 15.65 -1.03 -10.98
CA ALA A 120 16.14 -2.39 -10.77
C ALA A 120 16.84 -2.52 -9.42
N SER A 121 16.13 -3.00 -8.40
CA SER A 121 16.69 -3.27 -7.08
C SER A 121 17.70 -4.41 -7.13
N SER A 122 18.87 -4.21 -6.56
CA SER A 122 19.85 -5.27 -6.38
C SER A 122 19.52 -6.06 -5.12
N PHE A 123 19.40 -7.37 -5.24
CA PHE A 123 19.27 -8.24 -4.07
C PHE A 123 20.56 -8.99 -3.81
N ARG A 124 20.80 -9.33 -2.53
CA ARG A 124 21.87 -10.20 -2.07
C ARG A 124 21.39 -11.04 -0.90
N GLY A 125 21.83 -12.29 -0.86
CA GLY A 125 21.61 -13.21 0.23
C GLY A 125 22.74 -14.21 0.32
N TYR A 126 22.87 -14.88 1.45
CA TYR A 126 23.93 -15.85 1.69
C TYR A 126 23.32 -17.15 2.17
N SER A 127 23.88 -18.29 1.75
CA SER A 127 23.53 -19.61 2.26
C SER A 127 24.81 -20.40 2.58
N SER A 128 24.73 -21.30 3.54
CA SER A 128 25.85 -22.17 3.90
C SER A 128 25.36 -23.46 4.53
N ARG A 129 25.88 -24.60 4.04
CA ARG A 129 25.61 -25.92 4.63
C ARG A 129 26.42 -26.15 5.88
N SER A 130 27.56 -25.48 6.04
CA SER A 130 28.47 -25.60 7.17
C SER A 130 28.31 -24.48 8.21
N VAL A 131 27.18 -23.75 8.16
CA VAL A 131 26.96 -22.57 9.02
C VAL A 131 28.13 -21.57 8.93
N PHE A 132 28.64 -21.38 7.70
CA PHE A 132 29.77 -20.50 7.36
C PHE A 132 31.14 -20.93 7.86
N GLU A 133 31.31 -22.19 8.32
CA GLU A 133 32.60 -22.68 8.80
C GLU A 133 33.55 -23.04 7.64
N THR A 134 33.06 -23.78 6.63
CA THR A 134 33.89 -24.24 5.52
C THR A 134 33.74 -23.40 4.26
N GLY A 135 32.62 -22.74 4.08
CA GLY A 135 32.30 -21.93 2.92
C GLY A 135 30.88 -21.41 2.93
N TYR A 136 30.55 -20.60 1.94
CA TYR A 136 29.22 -20.03 1.75
C TYR A 136 28.90 -19.78 0.28
N ASN A 137 27.65 -19.69 -0.04
CA ASN A 137 27.12 -19.24 -1.32
C ASN A 137 26.63 -17.81 -1.20
N LEU A 138 27.06 -16.95 -2.10
CA LEU A 138 26.49 -15.63 -2.36
C LEU A 138 25.46 -15.77 -3.46
N GLU A 139 24.21 -15.42 -3.20
CA GLU A 139 23.19 -15.24 -4.20
C GLU A 139 22.94 -13.75 -4.44
N ALA A 140 23.00 -13.33 -5.70
CA ALA A 140 22.78 -11.95 -6.06
C ALA A 140 22.06 -11.83 -7.41
N GLY A 141 21.43 -10.68 -7.63
CA GLY A 141 20.72 -10.39 -8.86
C GLY A 141 20.00 -9.06 -8.82
N LYS A 142 19.12 -8.85 -9.79
CA LYS A 142 18.30 -7.65 -9.89
C LYS A 142 16.82 -7.99 -10.00
N VAL A 143 15.99 -7.18 -9.33
CA VAL A 143 14.53 -7.27 -9.36
C VAL A 143 13.96 -5.97 -9.91
N ASN A 144 13.28 -6.03 -11.05
CA ASN A 144 12.49 -4.94 -11.59
C ASN A 144 11.02 -5.17 -11.24
N VAL A 145 10.29 -4.12 -10.92
CA VAL A 145 8.88 -4.22 -10.53
C VAL A 145 8.05 -3.20 -11.29
N LEU A 146 7.06 -3.69 -12.02
CA LEU A 146 5.97 -2.92 -12.61
C LEU A 146 4.69 -3.23 -11.84
N THR A 147 3.94 -2.21 -11.43
CA THR A 147 2.62 -2.41 -10.79
C THR A 147 1.53 -1.67 -11.53
N GLY A 148 0.36 -2.30 -11.62
CA GLY A 148 -0.88 -1.68 -12.05
C GLY A 148 -1.90 -1.80 -10.91
N LEU A 149 -2.40 -0.67 -10.41
CA LEU A 149 -3.32 -0.63 -9.28
C LEU A 149 -4.56 0.18 -9.63
N VAL A 150 -5.70 -0.26 -9.14
CA VAL A 150 -6.90 0.56 -8.97
C VAL A 150 -6.97 0.98 -7.51
N ASN A 151 -7.06 2.27 -7.28
CA ASN A 151 -7.02 2.88 -5.96
C ASN A 151 -8.31 3.62 -5.66
N VAL A 152 -8.71 3.63 -4.41
CA VAL A 152 -9.79 4.44 -3.86
C VAL A 152 -9.21 5.31 -2.76
N TYR A 153 -9.56 6.59 -2.75
CA TYR A 153 -9.09 7.55 -1.75
C TYR A 153 -10.27 8.25 -1.09
N ALA A 154 -10.15 8.46 0.20
CA ALA A 154 -11.03 9.30 0.99
C ALA A 154 -10.28 10.59 1.38
N ASP A 155 -10.76 11.73 0.86
CA ASP A 155 -10.29 13.06 1.21
C ASP A 155 -11.00 13.51 2.51
N ILE A 156 -10.23 13.85 3.54
CA ILE A 156 -10.77 14.08 4.89
C ILE A 156 -11.41 15.47 5.02
N GLY A 157 -10.92 16.42 4.22
CA GLY A 157 -11.38 17.80 4.19
C GLY A 157 -10.29 18.73 3.69
N THR A 158 -10.63 19.96 3.30
CA THR A 158 -9.68 20.94 2.77
C THR A 158 -9.58 22.15 3.70
N TRP A 159 -8.35 22.44 4.16
CA TRP A 159 -8.02 23.60 5.00
C TRP A 159 -6.86 24.35 4.39
N TYR A 160 -7.04 25.63 4.08
CA TYR A 160 -6.02 26.49 3.49
C TYR A 160 -5.34 25.92 2.24
N GLY A 161 -6.10 25.19 1.40
CA GLY A 161 -5.60 24.53 0.19
C GLY A 161 -4.98 23.14 0.43
N PHE A 162 -4.83 22.68 1.68
CA PHE A 162 -4.34 21.37 2.03
C PHE A 162 -5.49 20.39 2.24
N THR A 163 -5.40 19.25 1.61
CA THR A 163 -6.38 18.15 1.69
C THR A 163 -5.68 16.85 2.12
N PRO A 164 -5.70 16.49 3.42
CA PRO A 164 -5.26 15.17 3.84
C PRO A 164 -6.16 14.08 3.29
N TYR A 165 -5.57 12.94 2.95
CA TYR A 165 -6.30 11.79 2.42
C TYR A 165 -5.70 10.47 2.87
N VAL A 166 -6.54 9.43 2.85
CA VAL A 166 -6.14 8.04 2.99
C VAL A 166 -6.68 7.25 1.81
N GLY A 167 -6.04 6.16 1.46
CA GLY A 167 -6.47 5.35 0.34
C GLY A 167 -6.01 3.91 0.42
N ALA A 168 -6.66 3.07 -0.36
CA ALA A 168 -6.30 1.68 -0.55
C ALA A 168 -6.34 1.35 -2.04
N GLY A 169 -5.46 0.46 -2.47
CA GLY A 169 -5.39 0.02 -3.85
C GLY A 169 -5.19 -1.47 -3.97
N VAL A 170 -5.70 -2.04 -5.06
CA VAL A 170 -5.53 -3.45 -5.41
C VAL A 170 -5.22 -3.57 -6.90
N GLY A 171 -4.48 -4.62 -7.27
CA GLY A 171 -4.13 -4.88 -8.64
C GLY A 171 -3.07 -5.95 -8.80
N PHE A 172 -2.11 -5.71 -9.68
CA PHE A 172 -1.05 -6.66 -9.98
C PHE A 172 0.34 -6.05 -9.84
N ALA A 173 1.32 -6.92 -9.56
CA ALA A 173 2.74 -6.61 -9.65
C ALA A 173 3.41 -7.63 -10.57
N ASP A 174 3.98 -7.15 -11.67
CA ASP A 174 4.88 -7.92 -12.53
C ASP A 174 6.31 -7.70 -12.08
N LYS A 175 6.98 -8.79 -11.70
CA LYS A 175 8.33 -8.76 -11.14
C LYS A 175 9.24 -9.61 -12.00
N ARG A 176 10.28 -8.97 -12.51
CA ARG A 176 11.30 -9.64 -13.32
C ARG A 176 12.61 -9.74 -12.57
N MET A 177 13.04 -10.97 -12.28
CA MET A 177 14.39 -11.25 -11.80
C MET A 177 15.34 -11.43 -12.99
N SER A 178 16.48 -10.76 -12.92
CA SER A 178 17.51 -10.77 -13.96
C SER A 178 18.91 -10.71 -13.37
N ARG A 179 19.89 -11.15 -14.16
CA ARG A 179 21.30 -11.18 -13.76
C ARG A 179 21.51 -11.94 -12.44
N ASN A 180 20.74 -13.01 -12.26
CA ASN A 180 20.82 -13.82 -11.04
C ASN A 180 21.98 -14.78 -11.16
N TYR A 181 22.77 -14.89 -10.10
CA TYR A 181 23.87 -15.84 -10.01
C TYR A 181 24.06 -16.30 -8.57
N THR A 182 24.65 -17.50 -8.46
CA THR A 182 25.18 -18.05 -7.21
C THR A 182 26.68 -18.20 -7.38
N GLN A 183 27.43 -17.75 -6.37
CA GLN A 183 28.87 -17.91 -6.30
C GLN A 183 29.26 -18.55 -4.98
N THR A 184 29.84 -19.74 -5.04
CA THR A 184 30.41 -20.43 -3.90
C THR A 184 31.76 -19.81 -3.54
N THR A 185 32.01 -19.59 -2.25
CA THR A 185 33.31 -19.17 -1.72
C THR A 185 33.75 -20.17 -0.67
N CYS A 186 34.87 -20.82 -0.90
CA CYS A 186 35.49 -21.76 0.03
C CYS A 186 36.43 -21.03 0.99
N LEU A 187 36.20 -21.21 2.29
CA LEU A 187 37.08 -20.70 3.35
C LEU A 187 38.20 -21.69 3.70
N ILE A 188 37.95 -22.97 3.45
CA ILE A 188 38.94 -24.04 3.59
C ILE A 188 39.11 -24.75 2.23
N ASP A 189 40.24 -25.46 2.06
CA ASP A 189 40.48 -26.29 0.90
C ASP A 189 39.45 -27.42 0.77
N GLY A 190 39.00 -27.65 -0.46
CA GLY A 190 38.07 -28.76 -0.73
C GLY A 190 36.64 -28.60 -0.24
N CYS A 191 36.16 -27.39 0.13
CA CYS A 191 34.83 -27.19 0.71
C CYS A 191 33.68 -27.64 -0.21
N ASP A 192 33.90 -27.69 -1.50
CA ASP A 192 32.96 -28.11 -2.55
C ASP A 192 33.47 -29.32 -3.38
N GLY A 193 34.54 -29.99 -2.90
CA GLY A 193 35.17 -31.12 -3.57
C GLY A 193 36.23 -30.74 -4.59
N LEU A 194 36.49 -29.46 -4.80
CA LEU A 194 37.53 -28.93 -5.66
C LEU A 194 38.67 -28.35 -4.82
N GLU A 195 39.94 -28.50 -5.28
CA GLU A 195 41.12 -27.98 -4.58
C GLU A 195 41.11 -26.43 -4.53
N GLY A 196 41.72 -25.88 -3.49
CA GLY A 196 41.91 -24.45 -3.27
C GLY A 196 40.84 -23.79 -2.45
N THR A 197 41.13 -22.58 -1.96
CA THR A 197 40.23 -21.67 -1.24
C THR A 197 39.80 -20.50 -2.14
N GLY A 198 38.81 -19.73 -1.69
CA GLY A 198 38.34 -18.52 -2.39
C GLY A 198 37.08 -18.72 -3.24
N PRO A 199 36.71 -17.69 -4.02
CA PRO A 199 35.52 -17.71 -4.83
C PRO A 199 35.63 -18.64 -6.03
N ARG A 200 34.61 -19.40 -6.32
CA ARG A 200 34.45 -20.25 -7.50
C ARG A 200 33.82 -19.48 -8.66
N ASN A 201 33.74 -20.12 -9.83
CA ASN A 201 32.98 -19.57 -10.94
C ASN A 201 31.48 -19.40 -10.55
N ALA A 202 30.90 -18.31 -11.01
CA ALA A 202 29.50 -18.04 -10.76
C ALA A 202 28.62 -18.91 -11.67
N ALA A 203 27.60 -19.53 -11.08
CA ALA A 203 26.51 -20.17 -11.80
C ALA A 203 25.38 -19.14 -12.03
N PHE A 204 25.05 -18.92 -13.30
CA PHE A 204 24.05 -17.92 -13.69
C PHE A 204 22.68 -18.59 -13.86
N ARG A 205 21.64 -17.87 -13.46
CA ARG A 205 20.24 -18.28 -13.62
C ARG A 205 19.56 -17.51 -14.74
N ALA A 206 18.64 -18.17 -15.42
CA ALA A 206 17.81 -17.55 -16.45
C ALA A 206 16.94 -16.42 -15.86
N ASN A 207 16.68 -15.41 -16.68
CA ASN A 207 15.72 -14.38 -16.33
C ASN A 207 14.32 -14.98 -16.23
N HIS A 208 13.54 -14.51 -15.25
CA HIS A 208 12.18 -14.98 -15.08
C HIS A 208 11.26 -13.84 -14.60
N SER A 209 10.02 -13.81 -15.11
CA SER A 209 8.99 -12.84 -14.68
C SER A 209 7.86 -13.58 -13.98
N VAL A 210 7.33 -12.96 -12.93
CA VAL A 210 6.18 -13.47 -12.19
C VAL A 210 5.22 -12.33 -11.93
N THR A 211 3.99 -12.49 -12.37
CA THR A 211 2.89 -11.58 -12.04
C THR A 211 2.11 -12.13 -10.86
N THR A 212 1.87 -11.29 -9.85
CA THR A 212 1.09 -11.66 -8.66
C THR A 212 0.10 -10.57 -8.31
N PHE A 213 -0.87 -10.91 -7.47
CA PHE A 213 -1.72 -9.92 -6.82
C PHE A 213 -0.88 -8.97 -5.96
N ALA A 214 -1.25 -7.69 -6.00
CA ALA A 214 -0.65 -6.63 -5.19
C ALA A 214 -1.74 -5.79 -4.53
N TRP A 215 -1.45 -5.27 -3.35
CA TRP A 215 -2.31 -4.32 -2.66
C TRP A 215 -1.48 -3.25 -1.97
N ALA A 216 -2.08 -2.08 -1.76
CA ALA A 216 -1.41 -0.94 -1.16
C ALA A 216 -2.33 -0.18 -0.21
N LEU A 217 -1.73 0.43 0.82
CA LEU A 217 -2.35 1.42 1.69
C LEU A 217 -1.57 2.73 1.55
N THR A 218 -2.28 3.84 1.43
CA THR A 218 -1.68 5.16 1.19
C THR A 218 -2.25 6.15 2.19
N ALA A 219 -1.40 7.02 2.72
CA ALA A 219 -1.79 8.22 3.46
C ALA A 219 -1.00 9.40 2.91
N GLY A 220 -1.66 10.53 2.68
CA GLY A 220 -1.01 11.65 2.02
C GLY A 220 -1.68 12.98 2.26
N LEU A 221 -1.06 13.99 1.70
CA LEU A 221 -1.49 15.37 1.72
C LEU A 221 -1.45 15.92 0.29
N SER A 222 -2.54 16.50 -0.14
CA SER A 222 -2.65 17.22 -1.41
C SER A 222 -2.69 18.72 -1.14
N TYR A 223 -1.99 19.49 -1.96
CA TYR A 223 -2.02 20.96 -1.93
C TYR A 223 -2.51 21.50 -3.27
N ASP A 224 -3.58 22.28 -3.24
CA ASP A 224 -4.13 22.92 -4.46
C ASP A 224 -3.31 24.17 -4.81
N ILE A 225 -2.62 24.12 -5.95
CA ILE A 225 -1.81 25.25 -6.46
C ILE A 225 -2.59 26.11 -7.48
N GLY A 226 -3.86 25.77 -7.73
CA GLY A 226 -4.73 26.52 -8.64
C GLY A 226 -4.65 26.04 -10.08
N ALA A 227 -5.49 26.61 -10.93
CA ALA A 227 -5.62 26.26 -12.37
C ALA A 227 -5.85 24.76 -12.63
N GLY A 228 -6.45 24.04 -11.70
CA GLY A 228 -6.69 22.59 -11.80
C GLY A 228 -5.50 21.72 -11.39
N PHE A 229 -4.37 22.31 -10.99
CA PHE A 229 -3.19 21.58 -10.53
C PHE A 229 -3.20 21.40 -9.01
N SER A 230 -2.79 20.22 -8.57
CA SER A 230 -2.55 19.89 -7.17
C SER A 230 -1.23 19.14 -7.04
N LEU A 231 -0.48 19.44 -5.98
CA LEU A 231 0.74 18.75 -5.59
C LEU A 231 0.37 17.72 -4.53
N ASP A 232 0.75 16.46 -4.72
CA ASP A 232 0.50 15.37 -3.80
C ASP A 232 1.82 14.91 -3.15
N ALA A 233 1.83 14.74 -1.82
CA ALA A 233 2.89 14.07 -1.08
C ALA A 233 2.28 12.93 -0.27
N ALA A 234 2.80 11.72 -0.40
CA ALA A 234 2.20 10.55 0.23
C ALA A 234 3.23 9.52 0.69
N TYR A 235 2.86 8.82 1.74
CA TYR A 235 3.47 7.56 2.14
C TYR A 235 2.57 6.42 1.71
N ARG A 236 3.15 5.39 1.08
CA ARG A 236 2.45 4.19 0.64
C ARG A 236 3.18 2.94 1.14
N TYR A 237 2.46 2.06 1.81
CA TYR A 237 2.86 0.67 2.00
C TYR A 237 2.29 -0.16 0.87
N ILE A 238 3.12 -0.98 0.21
CA ILE A 238 2.69 -1.87 -0.86
C ILE A 238 3.21 -3.28 -0.65
N ASN A 239 2.31 -4.26 -0.75
CA ASN A 239 2.66 -5.68 -0.77
C ASN A 239 2.65 -6.16 -2.22
N LEU A 240 3.78 -6.71 -2.64
CA LEU A 240 4.04 -7.14 -4.01
C LEU A 240 3.97 -8.67 -4.16
N GLY A 241 3.75 -9.41 -3.06
CA GLY A 241 3.65 -10.86 -3.05
C GLY A 241 4.99 -11.56 -3.25
N LYS A 242 5.00 -12.63 -4.03
CA LYS A 242 6.17 -13.51 -4.23
C LYS A 242 6.93 -13.17 -5.51
N VAL A 243 8.23 -13.48 -5.54
CA VAL A 243 9.05 -13.44 -6.76
C VAL A 243 9.96 -14.66 -6.81
N ARG A 244 10.30 -15.11 -8.00
CA ARG A 244 11.26 -16.21 -8.21
C ARG A 244 12.17 -15.93 -9.40
N SER A 245 13.38 -16.53 -9.38
CA SER A 245 14.30 -16.59 -10.53
C SER A 245 13.85 -17.66 -11.54
N GLY A 246 14.50 -17.71 -12.68
CA GLY A 246 14.56 -18.91 -13.52
C GLY A 246 15.43 -19.99 -12.87
N PHE A 247 15.51 -21.15 -13.52
CA PHE A 247 16.36 -22.25 -13.10
C PHE A 247 17.83 -22.01 -13.55
N ASP A 248 18.75 -22.50 -12.77
CA ASP A 248 20.14 -22.70 -13.20
C ASP A 248 20.32 -24.06 -13.90
N GLU A 249 21.55 -24.37 -14.28
CA GLU A 249 21.92 -25.64 -14.93
C GLU A 249 21.72 -26.88 -14.03
N TYR A 250 21.61 -26.68 -12.71
CA TYR A 250 21.40 -27.73 -11.71
C TYR A 250 19.95 -27.81 -11.24
N GLY A 251 19.04 -27.02 -11.85
CA GLY A 251 17.63 -26.96 -11.44
C GLY A 251 17.35 -26.06 -10.21
N GLY A 252 18.35 -25.38 -9.71
CA GLY A 252 18.21 -24.45 -8.57
C GLY A 252 17.40 -23.21 -8.92
N VAL A 253 16.62 -22.71 -7.97
CA VAL A 253 15.76 -21.53 -8.12
C VAL A 253 15.75 -20.71 -6.84
N THR A 254 15.90 -19.38 -6.95
CA THR A 254 15.73 -18.47 -5.81
C THR A 254 14.28 -18.02 -5.71
N ARG A 255 13.68 -18.15 -4.56
CA ARG A 255 12.29 -17.72 -4.27
C ARG A 255 12.27 -16.77 -3.10
N LEU A 256 11.56 -15.66 -3.23
CA LEU A 256 11.37 -14.67 -2.18
C LEU A 256 9.88 -14.52 -1.91
N LYS A 257 9.47 -14.63 -0.63
CA LYS A 257 8.11 -14.36 -0.14
C LYS A 257 8.03 -12.97 0.49
N ASP A 258 6.79 -12.52 0.62
CA ASP A 258 6.43 -11.32 1.37
C ASP A 258 7.21 -10.09 0.92
N LEU A 259 7.42 -9.97 -0.42
CA LEU A 259 8.04 -8.77 -0.96
C LEU A 259 7.10 -7.59 -0.73
N ALA A 260 7.50 -6.69 0.14
CA ALA A 260 6.78 -5.46 0.45
C ALA A 260 7.74 -4.27 0.41
N ALA A 261 7.18 -3.09 0.20
CA ALA A 261 7.93 -1.85 0.17
C ALA A 261 7.17 -0.73 0.88
N ASN A 262 7.95 0.13 1.52
CA ASN A 262 7.52 1.42 2.03
C ASN A 262 7.96 2.47 1.02
N GLU A 263 7.08 3.36 0.63
CA GLU A 263 7.31 4.31 -0.44
C GLU A 263 6.94 5.72 -0.01
N PHE A 264 7.82 6.65 -0.31
CA PHE A 264 7.49 8.06 -0.33
C PHE A 264 7.22 8.49 -1.76
N ARG A 265 6.10 9.17 -1.98
CA ARG A 265 5.64 9.60 -3.30
C ARG A 265 5.46 11.11 -3.33
N VAL A 266 5.91 11.73 -4.41
CA VAL A 266 5.59 13.11 -4.74
C VAL A 266 5.01 13.12 -6.14
N GLY A 267 3.85 13.72 -6.31
CA GLY A 267 3.13 13.73 -7.57
C GLY A 267 2.50 15.06 -7.91
N LEU A 268 2.26 15.25 -9.18
CA LEU A 268 1.48 16.34 -9.72
C LEU A 268 0.19 15.76 -10.30
N ARG A 269 -0.94 16.35 -9.94
CA ARG A 269 -2.25 15.98 -10.44
C ARG A 269 -2.88 17.18 -11.15
N TYR A 270 -3.45 16.92 -12.34
CA TYR A 270 -4.20 17.91 -13.11
C TYR A 270 -5.64 17.46 -13.27
N ARG A 271 -6.57 18.23 -12.76
CA ARG A 271 -8.02 18.02 -12.91
C ARG A 271 -8.54 18.86 -14.08
N PHE A 272 -9.21 18.18 -14.99
CA PHE A 272 -9.81 18.84 -16.15
C PHE A 272 -10.98 19.73 -15.72
N ALA A 273 -11.06 20.93 -16.29
CA ALA A 273 -12.22 21.81 -16.14
C ALA A 273 -13.42 21.24 -16.89
N ASP A 274 -14.63 21.61 -16.44
CA ASP A 274 -15.87 21.25 -17.12
C ASP A 274 -15.84 21.73 -18.57
N GLY A 275 -15.99 20.80 -19.53
CA GLY A 275 -16.12 21.12 -20.97
C GLY A 275 -14.98 20.66 -21.89
N LEU A 276 -13.87 20.07 -21.35
CA LEU A 276 -12.75 19.60 -22.19
C LEU A 276 -12.93 18.18 -22.76
N LEU A 277 -13.91 17.42 -22.28
CA LEU A 277 -14.30 16.18 -22.96
C LEU A 277 -15.41 16.53 -23.96
N PRO A 278 -15.20 16.31 -25.27
CA PRO A 278 -16.28 16.51 -26.24
C PRO A 278 -17.47 15.66 -25.83
N ALA A 279 -18.67 16.24 -25.92
CA ALA A 279 -19.94 15.58 -25.64
C ALA A 279 -20.18 14.44 -26.66
N VAL A 280 -19.56 13.28 -26.41
CA VAL A 280 -19.75 12.05 -27.22
C VAL A 280 -21.07 11.35 -26.87
N ALA A 281 -21.87 11.88 -25.98
CA ALA A 281 -23.12 11.27 -25.54
C ALA A 281 -24.32 12.24 -25.53
N ARG A 282 -24.44 13.14 -26.49
CA ARG A 282 -25.73 13.78 -26.80
C ARG A 282 -26.10 13.45 -28.24
N GLY A 283 -26.40 12.19 -28.51
CA GLY A 283 -26.92 11.70 -29.74
C GLY A 283 -28.20 10.93 -29.49
N TYR A 284 -29.26 11.47 -30.08
CA TYR A 284 -30.52 10.82 -30.44
C TYR A 284 -31.56 10.61 -29.32
N GLY A 285 -32.39 11.58 -29.15
CA GLY A 285 -33.79 11.47 -28.80
C GLY A 285 -34.58 12.41 -29.68
N ASN A 286 -35.03 11.93 -30.82
CA ASN A 286 -36.20 12.37 -31.55
C ASN A 286 -37.26 11.29 -31.40
#